data_1b82651962629f7aaa923c9e4e82d830
#
_entry.id   1b82651962629f7aaa923c9e4e82d830
#
_cell.length_a   1.000
_cell.length_b   1.000
_cell.length_c   1.000
_cell.angle_alpha   90.00
_cell.angle_beta   90.00
_cell.angle_gamma   90.00
#
_symmetry.space_group_name_H-M   'P 1'
#
loop_
_entity.id
_entity.type
_entity.pdbx_description
1 polymer ?
#
loop_
_entity_poly.entity_id
_entity_poly.type
_entity_poly.pdbx_seq_one_letter_code
_entity_poly.pdbx_strand_id
1 'polypeptide(L)'
;MKKESMVNTDFWGAAIMFVFAAGFYSQLDPEFTYYAAFFPKHLLPCLIIIGVGLIIKGFVSPTIRPSFISQTNATLAYTVIVGLLWVFTLDWLGFLITSFAAIFALLVRFDPVRSPKTMFKSVLIAAGEVAVIYVGFVKLLYVTMPEGRLFL
;
A
#
# COMPACT_ATOMS: atom_id res chain seq x y z
N MET A 1 -34.02 0.61 -11.84
CA MET A 1 -33.26 0.36 -10.59
C MET A 1 -32.18 -0.66 -10.92
N LYS A 2 -30.88 -0.26 -10.93
CA LYS A 2 -29.74 -1.17 -11.15
C LYS A 2 -29.61 -2.01 -9.88
N LYS A 3 -29.79 -3.33 -10.01
CA LYS A 3 -29.64 -4.28 -8.90
C LYS A 3 -28.17 -4.26 -8.48
N GLU A 4 -27.85 -3.56 -7.39
CA GLU A 4 -26.47 -3.54 -6.87
C GLU A 4 -26.11 -4.94 -6.40
N SER A 5 -25.05 -5.49 -6.96
CA SER A 5 -24.51 -6.78 -6.55
C SER A 5 -23.92 -6.64 -5.15
N MET A 6 -24.57 -7.26 -4.19
CA MET A 6 -24.09 -7.35 -2.79
C MET A 6 -23.02 -8.43 -2.71
N VAL A 7 -21.85 -8.08 -2.18
CA VAL A 7 -20.69 -8.98 -2.11
C VAL A 7 -20.20 -9.07 -0.66
N ASN A 8 -19.85 -10.28 -0.24
CA ASN A 8 -19.17 -10.48 1.04
C ASN A 8 -17.73 -10.01 0.92
N THR A 9 -17.43 -8.86 1.52
CA THR A 9 -16.11 -8.22 1.46
C THR A 9 -15.05 -9.00 2.25
N ASP A 10 -15.44 -9.82 3.22
CA ASP A 10 -14.51 -10.61 4.02
C ASP A 10 -13.83 -11.70 3.19
N PHE A 11 -14.57 -12.38 2.30
CA PHE A 11 -13.98 -13.36 1.37
C PHE A 11 -13.06 -12.71 0.33
N TRP A 12 -13.40 -11.53 -0.19
CA TRP A 12 -12.52 -10.79 -1.08
C TRP A 12 -11.24 -10.33 -0.38
N GLY A 13 -11.37 -9.86 0.87
CA GLY A 13 -10.22 -9.52 1.70
C GLY A 13 -9.31 -10.72 1.92
N ALA A 14 -9.88 -11.89 2.25
CA ALA A 14 -9.12 -13.13 2.41
C ALA A 14 -8.41 -13.54 1.11
N ALA A 15 -9.10 -13.48 -0.03
CA ALA A 15 -8.51 -13.83 -1.33
C ALA A 15 -7.29 -12.91 -1.65
N ILE A 16 -7.41 -11.61 -1.39
CA ILE A 16 -6.31 -10.65 -1.57
C ILE A 16 -5.14 -11.02 -0.65
N MET A 17 -5.37 -11.32 0.64
CA MET A 17 -4.30 -11.72 1.56
C MET A 17 -3.56 -12.98 1.09
N PHE A 18 -4.28 -13.98 0.58
CA PHE A 18 -3.65 -15.19 0.06
C PHE A 18 -2.90 -14.96 -1.26
N VAL A 19 -3.39 -14.10 -2.14
CA VAL A 19 -2.66 -13.72 -3.37
C VAL A 19 -1.35 -13.02 -3.00
N PHE A 20 -1.35 -12.08 -2.06
CA PHE A 20 -0.13 -11.46 -1.57
C PHE A 20 0.79 -12.48 -0.89
N ALA A 21 0.27 -13.36 -0.04
CA ALA A 21 1.06 -14.40 0.59
C ALA A 21 1.73 -15.33 -0.45
N ALA A 22 1.00 -15.76 -1.47
CA ALA A 22 1.55 -16.56 -2.56
C ALA A 22 2.61 -15.79 -3.37
N GLY A 23 2.37 -14.51 -3.67
CA GLY A 23 3.33 -13.65 -4.34
C GLY A 23 4.63 -13.48 -3.55
N PHE A 24 4.56 -13.20 -2.25
CA PHE A 24 5.74 -13.12 -1.40
C PHE A 24 6.45 -14.47 -1.27
N TYR A 25 5.70 -15.56 -1.14
CA TYR A 25 6.28 -16.90 -1.08
C TYR A 25 7.05 -17.26 -2.35
N SER A 26 6.52 -16.92 -3.53
CA SER A 26 7.17 -17.20 -4.82
C SER A 26 8.45 -16.39 -5.05
N GLN A 27 8.64 -15.29 -4.32
CA GLN A 27 9.83 -14.44 -4.38
C GLN A 27 10.88 -14.80 -3.32
N LEU A 28 10.59 -15.75 -2.42
CA LEU A 28 11.54 -16.23 -1.43
C LEU A 28 12.56 -17.15 -2.09
N ASP A 29 13.79 -16.64 -2.29
CA ASP A 29 14.91 -17.43 -2.76
C ASP A 29 15.58 -18.15 -1.58
N PRO A 30 15.90 -19.45 -1.69
CA PRO A 30 16.69 -20.18 -0.69
C PRO A 30 18.06 -19.56 -0.42
N GLU A 31 18.62 -18.84 -1.39
CA GLU A 31 19.93 -18.18 -1.29
C GLU A 31 19.90 -16.83 -0.57
N PHE A 32 18.72 -16.33 -0.20
CA PHE A 32 18.62 -15.07 0.54
C PHE A 32 19.36 -15.15 1.88
N THR A 33 20.15 -14.11 2.15
CA THR A 33 20.73 -13.92 3.48
C THR A 33 19.63 -13.86 4.55
N TYR A 34 19.97 -14.26 5.77
CA TYR A 34 19.02 -14.25 6.90
C TYR A 34 18.26 -12.93 7.03
N TYR A 35 18.97 -11.80 6.89
CA TYR A 35 18.36 -10.47 7.00
C TYR A 35 17.42 -10.14 5.84
N ALA A 36 17.76 -10.51 4.63
CA ALA A 36 16.90 -10.29 3.46
C ALA A 36 15.59 -11.11 3.52
N ALA A 37 15.67 -12.34 4.02
CA ALA A 37 14.53 -13.22 4.17
C ALA A 37 13.70 -12.94 5.44
N PHE A 38 14.24 -12.20 6.42
CA PHE A 38 13.59 -12.01 7.72
C PHE A 38 12.19 -11.40 7.60
N PHE A 39 12.09 -10.25 6.93
CA PHE A 39 10.81 -9.56 6.78
C PHE A 39 9.75 -10.39 6.03
N PRO A 40 10.01 -10.93 4.82
CA PRO A 40 9.04 -11.76 4.12
C PRO A 40 8.64 -13.02 4.91
N LYS A 41 9.58 -13.70 5.57
CA LYS A 41 9.29 -14.90 6.36
C LYS A 41 8.33 -14.65 7.53
N HIS A 42 8.40 -13.48 8.15
CA HIS A 42 7.48 -13.12 9.25
C HIS A 42 6.17 -12.53 8.74
N LEU A 43 6.19 -11.85 7.59
CA LEU A 43 4.99 -11.30 6.98
C LEU A 43 4.04 -12.38 6.48
N LEU A 44 4.56 -13.46 5.90
CA LEU A 44 3.77 -14.58 5.36
C LEU A 44 2.79 -15.18 6.36
N PRO A 45 3.21 -15.64 7.56
CA PRO A 45 2.27 -16.19 8.54
C PRO A 45 1.24 -15.17 9.01
N CYS A 46 1.61 -13.88 9.11
CA CYS A 46 0.65 -12.82 9.45
C CYS A 46 -0.45 -12.69 8.39
N LEU A 47 -0.08 -12.68 7.10
CA LEU A 47 -1.04 -12.62 5.99
C LEU A 47 -1.97 -13.85 5.98
N ILE A 48 -1.41 -15.04 6.21
CA ILE A 48 -2.18 -16.28 6.27
C ILE A 48 -3.16 -16.27 7.45
N ILE A 49 -2.71 -15.88 8.64
CA ILE A 49 -3.55 -15.80 9.85
C ILE A 49 -4.71 -14.80 9.64
N ILE A 50 -4.41 -13.62 9.09
CA ILE A 50 -5.43 -12.61 8.79
C ILE A 50 -6.40 -13.14 7.73
N GLY A 51 -5.91 -13.77 6.67
CA GLY A 51 -6.72 -14.37 5.62
C GLY A 51 -7.67 -15.43 6.15
N VAL A 52 -7.19 -16.34 7.00
CA VAL A 52 -8.00 -17.38 7.66
C VAL A 52 -9.02 -16.72 8.59
N GLY A 53 -8.62 -15.71 9.38
CA GLY A 53 -9.52 -14.96 10.25
C GLY A 53 -10.67 -14.29 9.48
N LEU A 54 -10.37 -13.72 8.29
CA LEU A 54 -11.39 -13.14 7.41
C LEU A 54 -12.35 -14.20 6.84
N ILE A 55 -11.86 -15.40 6.53
CA ILE A 55 -12.73 -16.50 6.10
C ILE A 55 -13.69 -16.90 7.22
N ILE A 56 -13.16 -17.12 8.42
CA ILE A 56 -13.98 -17.48 9.60
C ILE A 56 -15.03 -16.39 9.86
N LYS A 57 -14.61 -15.12 9.86
CA LYS A 57 -15.51 -13.99 10.02
C LYS A 57 -16.56 -13.93 8.92
N GLY A 58 -16.20 -14.21 7.66
CA GLY A 58 -17.11 -14.23 6.52
C GLY A 58 -18.22 -15.29 6.66
N PHE A 59 -17.99 -16.37 7.40
CA PHE A 59 -19.00 -17.38 7.73
C PHE A 59 -19.83 -17.02 8.97
N VAL A 60 -19.20 -16.50 10.01
CA VAL A 60 -19.87 -16.25 11.32
C VAL A 60 -20.63 -14.93 11.31
N SER A 61 -20.05 -13.88 10.75
CA SER A 61 -20.63 -12.52 10.75
C SER A 61 -20.23 -11.78 9.47
N PRO A 62 -20.84 -12.13 8.31
CA PRO A 62 -20.45 -11.63 7.01
C PRO A 62 -20.66 -10.11 6.89
N THR A 63 -19.64 -9.40 6.43
CA THR A 63 -19.74 -8.00 6.07
C THR A 63 -20.19 -7.88 4.60
N ILE A 64 -21.49 -7.72 4.40
CA ILE A 64 -22.09 -7.59 3.07
C ILE A 64 -22.10 -6.10 2.69
N ARG A 65 -21.44 -5.75 1.59
CA ARG A 65 -21.40 -4.39 1.04
C ARG A 65 -21.68 -4.41 -0.46
N PRO A 66 -22.10 -3.27 -1.03
CA PRO A 66 -22.17 -3.14 -2.49
C PRO A 66 -20.81 -3.42 -3.10
N SER A 67 -20.79 -4.12 -4.24
CA SER A 67 -19.55 -4.45 -4.94
C SER A 67 -18.73 -3.21 -5.23
N PHE A 68 -17.42 -3.27 -4.99
CA PHE A 68 -16.49 -2.18 -5.33
C PHE A 68 -16.57 -1.75 -6.80
N ILE A 69 -16.89 -2.68 -7.69
CA ILE A 69 -17.05 -2.42 -9.13
C ILE A 69 -18.28 -1.55 -9.39
N SER A 70 -19.32 -1.63 -8.56
CA SER A 70 -20.53 -0.81 -8.66
C SER A 70 -20.33 0.63 -8.15
N GLN A 71 -19.34 0.84 -7.30
CA GLN A 71 -19.01 2.14 -6.72
C GLN A 71 -17.60 2.56 -7.14
N THR A 72 -17.33 2.66 -8.45
CA THR A 72 -16.08 3.23 -8.94
C THR A 72 -16.02 4.71 -8.55
N ASN A 73 -15.65 4.96 -7.32
CA ASN A 73 -15.36 6.31 -6.87
C ASN A 73 -14.10 6.79 -7.58
N ALA A 74 -14.17 7.94 -8.23
CA ALA A 74 -13.04 8.62 -8.84
C ALA A 74 -11.83 8.71 -7.88
N THR A 75 -12.07 8.76 -6.59
CA THR A 75 -11.05 8.75 -5.53
C THR A 75 -10.31 7.42 -5.44
N LEU A 76 -11.01 6.28 -5.56
CA LEU A 76 -10.37 4.96 -5.57
C LEU A 76 -9.47 4.81 -6.80
N ALA A 77 -10.02 5.15 -7.99
CA ALA A 77 -9.25 5.12 -9.24
C ALA A 77 -8.00 6.01 -9.15
N TYR A 78 -8.14 7.22 -8.62
CA TYR A 78 -7.03 8.13 -8.39
C TYR A 78 -5.95 7.53 -7.48
N THR A 79 -6.34 6.92 -6.36
CA THR A 79 -5.41 6.28 -5.41
C THR A 79 -4.64 5.15 -6.08
N VAL A 80 -5.33 4.30 -6.85
CA VAL A 80 -4.69 3.21 -7.60
C VAL A 80 -3.71 3.75 -8.64
N ILE A 81 -4.09 4.79 -9.41
CA ILE A 81 -3.23 5.42 -10.41
C ILE A 81 -1.98 6.02 -9.74
N VAL A 82 -2.14 6.76 -8.65
CA VAL A 82 -1.00 7.33 -7.90
C VAL A 82 -0.07 6.23 -7.39
N GLY A 83 -0.62 5.12 -6.85
CA GLY A 83 0.17 3.99 -6.40
C GLY A 83 0.94 3.30 -7.54
N LEU A 84 0.31 3.10 -8.70
CA LEU A 84 0.99 2.56 -9.88
C LEU A 84 2.09 3.49 -10.39
N LEU A 85 1.79 4.78 -10.51
CA LEU A 85 2.80 5.78 -10.92
C LEU A 85 3.98 5.79 -9.94
N TRP A 86 3.71 5.71 -8.63
CA TRP A 86 4.75 5.62 -7.61
C TRP A 86 5.69 4.44 -7.85
N VAL A 87 5.15 3.24 -8.08
CA VAL A 87 5.96 2.04 -8.35
C VAL A 87 6.79 2.21 -9.62
N PHE A 88 6.20 2.68 -10.72
CA PHE A 88 6.91 2.84 -11.99
C PHE A 88 7.98 3.95 -11.98
N THR A 89 7.78 5.00 -11.19
CA THR A 89 8.73 6.12 -11.13
C THR A 89 9.82 5.93 -10.08
N LEU A 90 9.71 4.91 -9.22
CA LEU A 90 10.60 4.66 -8.10
C LEU A 90 12.05 4.45 -8.54
N ASP A 91 12.28 3.68 -9.61
CA ASP A 91 13.60 3.43 -10.17
C ASP A 91 14.23 4.66 -10.85
N TRP A 92 13.39 5.58 -11.35
CA TRP A 92 13.85 6.75 -12.08
C TRP A 92 14.17 7.93 -11.19
N LEU A 93 13.25 8.27 -10.30
CA LEU A 93 13.32 9.46 -9.44
C LEU A 93 13.82 9.14 -8.03
N GLY A 94 13.94 7.87 -7.69
CA GLY A 94 14.31 7.43 -6.35
C GLY A 94 13.18 7.49 -5.33
N PHE A 95 13.42 6.84 -4.19
CA PHE A 95 12.39 6.67 -3.15
C PHE A 95 11.92 8.00 -2.56
N LEU A 96 12.83 8.91 -2.23
CA LEU A 96 12.48 10.15 -1.51
C LEU A 96 11.52 11.03 -2.30
N ILE A 97 11.84 11.27 -3.58
CA ILE A 97 11.05 12.18 -4.43
C ILE A 97 9.72 11.57 -4.79
N THR A 98 9.71 10.30 -5.21
CA THR A 98 8.47 9.63 -5.62
C THR A 98 7.51 9.43 -4.46
N SER A 99 8.01 9.05 -3.28
CA SER A 99 7.17 8.87 -2.10
C SER A 99 6.61 10.19 -1.59
N PHE A 100 7.43 11.24 -1.57
CA PHE A 100 6.94 12.58 -1.24
C PHE A 100 5.82 13.03 -2.21
N ALA A 101 6.05 12.91 -3.52
CA ALA A 101 5.07 13.29 -4.52
C ALA A 101 3.76 12.49 -4.42
N ALA A 102 3.85 11.17 -4.23
CA ALA A 102 2.70 10.30 -4.10
C ALA A 102 1.88 10.62 -2.83
N ILE A 103 2.52 10.74 -1.67
CA ILE A 103 1.86 11.06 -0.41
C ILE A 103 1.23 12.46 -0.49
N PHE A 104 1.96 13.44 -0.99
CA PHE A 104 1.44 14.79 -1.17
C PHE A 104 0.21 14.82 -2.09
N ALA A 105 0.26 14.12 -3.23
CA ALA A 105 -0.87 14.02 -4.17
C ALA A 105 -2.11 13.40 -3.52
N LEU A 106 -1.93 12.36 -2.70
CA LEU A 106 -3.01 11.74 -1.95
C LEU A 106 -3.58 12.68 -0.89
N LEU A 107 -2.74 13.33 -0.09
CA LEU A 107 -3.18 14.29 0.94
C LEU A 107 -4.00 15.44 0.33
N VAL A 108 -3.53 16.02 -0.76
CA VAL A 108 -4.27 17.10 -1.46
C VAL A 108 -5.59 16.61 -2.04
N ARG A 109 -5.66 15.35 -2.49
CA ARG A 109 -6.90 14.76 -3.05
C ARG A 109 -7.93 14.48 -1.97
N PHE A 110 -7.50 14.04 -0.80
CA PHE A 110 -8.38 13.69 0.32
C PHE A 110 -8.78 14.89 1.18
N ASP A 111 -8.06 16.02 1.08
CA ASP A 111 -8.43 17.23 1.82
C ASP A 111 -9.66 17.91 1.19
N PRO A 112 -10.77 18.05 1.94
CA PRO A 112 -11.97 18.72 1.44
C PRO A 112 -11.79 20.24 1.27
N VAL A 113 -10.82 20.84 1.99
CA VAL A 113 -10.59 22.28 2.02
C VAL A 113 -9.28 22.62 1.31
N ARG A 114 -9.37 23.07 0.07
CA ARG A 114 -8.21 23.54 -0.71
C ARG A 114 -7.84 24.97 -0.32
N SER A 115 -7.07 25.12 0.75
CA SER A 115 -6.52 26.40 1.19
C SER A 115 -4.99 26.36 1.10
N PRO A 116 -4.30 27.50 0.91
CA PRO A 116 -2.84 27.55 0.99
C PRO A 116 -2.29 27.01 2.30
N LYS A 117 -3.00 27.21 3.41
CA LYS A 117 -2.63 26.66 4.73
C LYS A 117 -2.70 25.13 4.77
N THR A 118 -3.74 24.52 4.17
CA THR A 118 -3.88 23.07 4.12
C THR A 118 -2.86 22.45 3.19
N MET A 119 -2.55 23.10 2.07
CA MET A 119 -1.48 22.66 1.17
C MET A 119 -0.10 22.66 1.86
N PHE A 120 0.22 23.72 2.59
CA PHE A 120 1.47 23.80 3.37
C PHE A 120 1.53 22.69 4.44
N LYS A 121 0.42 22.43 5.13
CA LYS A 121 0.31 21.32 6.08
C LYS A 121 0.52 19.97 5.41
N SER A 122 -0.03 19.76 4.22
CA SER A 122 0.16 18.52 3.46
C SER A 122 1.62 18.32 3.04
N VAL A 123 2.33 19.39 2.69
CA VAL A 123 3.78 19.32 2.41
C VAL A 123 4.55 18.89 3.65
N LEU A 124 4.26 19.48 4.82
CA LEU A 124 4.95 19.12 6.07
C LEU A 124 4.67 17.67 6.49
N ILE A 125 3.42 17.22 6.35
CA ILE A 125 3.05 15.83 6.67
C ILE A 125 3.78 14.87 5.72
N ALA A 126 3.70 15.10 4.40
CA ALA A 126 4.37 14.24 3.42
C ALA A 126 5.89 14.19 3.65
N ALA A 127 6.53 15.33 3.91
CA ALA A 127 7.95 15.37 4.22
C ALA A 127 8.28 14.62 5.52
N GLY A 128 7.46 14.79 6.55
CA GLY A 128 7.63 14.10 7.84
C GLY A 128 7.49 12.59 7.70
N GLU A 129 6.48 12.10 6.99
CA GLU A 129 6.27 10.67 6.76
C GLU A 129 7.44 10.04 5.99
N VAL A 130 7.87 10.68 4.90
CA VAL A 130 9.03 10.21 4.11
C VAL A 130 10.30 10.22 4.95
N ALA A 131 10.53 11.26 5.77
CA ALA A 131 11.69 11.33 6.65
C ALA A 131 11.69 10.21 7.70
N VAL A 132 10.55 9.93 8.33
CA VAL A 132 10.40 8.84 9.31
C VAL A 132 10.69 7.49 8.66
N ILE A 133 10.13 7.22 7.48
CA ILE A 133 10.37 5.98 6.74
C ILE A 133 11.87 5.87 6.37
N TYR A 134 12.46 6.94 5.83
CA TYR A 134 13.87 6.97 5.44
C TYR A 134 14.78 6.70 6.64
N VAL A 135 14.58 7.38 7.76
CA VAL A 135 15.37 7.16 8.98
C VAL A 135 15.19 5.73 9.49
N GLY A 136 13.95 5.24 9.52
CA GLY A 136 13.64 3.88 9.97
C GLY A 136 14.35 2.82 9.12
N PHE A 137 14.23 2.90 7.81
CA PHE A 137 14.80 1.88 6.93
C PHE A 137 16.30 2.04 6.71
N VAL A 138 16.78 3.25 6.42
CA VAL A 138 18.19 3.46 6.08
C VAL A 138 19.07 3.54 7.31
N LYS A 139 18.64 4.23 8.36
CA LYS A 139 19.48 4.47 9.54
C LYS A 139 19.34 3.39 10.62
N LEU A 140 18.15 2.85 10.82
CA LEU A 140 17.93 1.81 11.85
C LEU A 140 18.05 0.39 11.28
N LEU A 141 17.56 0.13 10.09
CA LEU A 141 17.54 -1.20 9.48
C LEU A 141 18.66 -1.42 8.46
N TYR A 142 19.46 -0.40 8.14
CA TYR A 142 20.55 -0.45 7.15
C TYR A 142 20.11 -0.99 5.77
N VAL A 143 18.85 -0.72 5.38
CA VAL A 143 18.30 -1.09 4.08
C VAL A 143 18.64 -0.01 3.07
N THR A 144 19.28 -0.38 1.97
CA THR A 144 19.52 0.55 0.85
C THR A 144 18.21 0.85 0.12
N MET A 145 17.92 2.12 -0.09
CA MET A 145 16.76 2.56 -0.87
C MET A 145 17.18 2.98 -2.28
N PRO A 146 16.29 2.87 -3.28
CA PRO A 146 16.57 3.33 -4.64
C PRO A 146 16.90 4.83 -4.65
N GLU A 147 18.09 5.17 -5.12
CA GLU A 147 18.55 6.57 -5.21
C GLU A 147 18.00 7.31 -6.45
N GLY A 148 17.50 6.54 -7.44
CA GLY A 148 16.97 7.05 -8.70
C GLY A 148 18.05 7.24 -9.77
N ARG A 149 17.81 6.66 -10.95
CA ARG A 149 18.76 6.71 -12.08
C ARG A 149 19.01 8.11 -12.62
N LEU A 150 18.14 9.08 -12.35
CA LEU A 150 18.30 10.47 -12.78
C LEU A 150 19.36 11.23 -11.96
N PHE A 151 19.81 10.70 -10.84
CA PHE A 151 20.75 11.35 -9.92
C PHE A 151 22.08 10.59 -9.80
N LEU A 152 22.24 9.50 -10.55
CA LEU A 152 23.49 8.76 -10.75
C LEU A 152 24.18 9.19 -12.04
#